data_01413650464708269c8546326b213a3a
#
_entry.id   01413650464708269c8546326b213a3a
#
_cell.length_a   1.000
_cell.length_b   1.000
_cell.length_c   1.000
_cell.angle_alpha   90.00
_cell.angle_beta   90.00
_cell.angle_gamma   90.00
#
_symmetry.space_group_name_H-M   'P 1'
#
loop_
_entity.id
_entity.type
_entity.pdbx_description
1 polymer ?
#
loop_
_entity_poly.entity_id
_entity_poly.type
_entity_poly.pdbx_seq_one_letter_code
_entity_poly.pdbx_strand_id
1 'polypeptide(L)'
;MSEKPTSENITTEQLNLLIKDAKAGWVAARTPLSVLPFEEKKRRLGYIPSAHEESLEERIRISSTRVHVFSEAIGAAPASFDWRNVNGNNYVTPIRDQKGCGSCVSFGCTAAVESKFRIQRGNPSLNVDLSEASLFYCVGASSGASCAGGWYMTPAMDGYKNTGIPDEACYPYTDHQQACAQCGDWANRATKTTGWHTISDTAGMKSWISTNGPLATCFTVYDDFFSYSSGVYKHVTGAVAGGHCVCVVGFNDAGGYWICKNSWGTYWGQSGFFNIAYGDCGIDSTMWAVEGILETGWLNNTRVIGLWTIDQTRNAWAYLNGIGWRKIATDNDNIFFDLLRLLAAAKEGSRPVNVYQDNAIIKQIYVL
;
A
#
# COMPACT_ATOMS: atom_id res chain seq x y z
N MET A 1 -24.96 -26.76 -29.10
CA MET A 1 -23.94 -26.00 -28.36
C MET A 1 -24.71 -25.04 -27.46
N SER A 2 -24.80 -25.30 -26.17
CA SER A 2 -25.46 -24.35 -25.25
C SER A 2 -24.55 -23.13 -25.11
N GLU A 3 -25.08 -21.96 -25.44
CA GLU A 3 -24.39 -20.70 -25.16
C GLU A 3 -24.03 -20.67 -23.66
N LYS A 4 -22.76 -20.38 -23.37
CA LYS A 4 -22.36 -20.10 -21.99
C LYS A 4 -23.17 -18.89 -21.55
N PRO A 5 -23.83 -18.92 -20.37
CA PRO A 5 -24.59 -17.77 -19.90
C PRO A 5 -23.67 -16.56 -19.80
N THR A 6 -24.06 -15.45 -20.39
CA THR A 6 -23.40 -14.17 -20.22
C THR A 6 -23.59 -13.72 -18.77
N SER A 7 -22.57 -13.16 -18.14
CA SER A 7 -22.52 -12.81 -16.71
C SER A 7 -23.65 -11.92 -16.19
N GLU A 8 -24.33 -11.20 -17.09
CA GLU A 8 -25.44 -10.29 -16.76
C GLU A 8 -26.71 -10.97 -16.21
N ASN A 9 -26.80 -12.31 -16.25
CA ASN A 9 -28.00 -13.07 -15.88
C ASN A 9 -27.77 -14.16 -14.83
N ILE A 10 -26.59 -14.24 -14.21
CA ILE A 10 -26.30 -15.27 -13.19
C ILE A 10 -26.80 -14.79 -11.81
N THR A 11 -27.74 -15.53 -11.19
CA THR A 11 -28.15 -15.23 -9.81
C THR A 11 -27.04 -15.59 -8.81
N THR A 12 -27.12 -15.04 -7.60
CA THR A 12 -26.18 -15.38 -6.52
C THR A 12 -26.18 -16.88 -6.21
N GLU A 13 -27.34 -17.52 -6.28
CA GLU A 13 -27.49 -18.98 -6.05
C GLU A 13 -26.79 -19.78 -7.15
N GLN A 14 -26.99 -19.40 -8.43
CA GLN A 14 -26.31 -20.03 -9.56
C GLN A 14 -24.79 -19.85 -9.48
N LEU A 15 -24.31 -18.66 -9.08
CA LEU A 15 -22.91 -18.39 -8.89
C LEU A 15 -22.32 -19.29 -7.77
N ASN A 16 -23.01 -19.43 -6.63
CA ASN A 16 -22.59 -20.33 -5.56
C ASN A 16 -22.56 -21.81 -5.99
N LEU A 17 -23.43 -22.24 -6.91
CA LEU A 17 -23.34 -23.59 -7.49
C LEU A 17 -22.07 -23.74 -8.35
N LEU A 18 -21.77 -22.77 -9.20
CA LEU A 18 -20.52 -22.76 -10.01
C LEU A 18 -19.27 -22.77 -9.14
N ILE A 19 -19.25 -21.95 -8.08
CA ILE A 19 -18.15 -21.92 -7.09
C ILE A 19 -17.94 -23.29 -6.45
N LYS A 20 -19.03 -23.96 -6.04
CA LYS A 20 -19.00 -25.28 -5.46
C LYS A 20 -18.49 -26.33 -6.45
N ASP A 21 -18.98 -26.32 -7.68
CA ASP A 21 -18.59 -27.27 -8.73
C ASP A 21 -17.10 -27.09 -9.11
N ALA A 22 -16.63 -25.84 -9.14
CA ALA A 22 -15.22 -25.50 -9.36
C ALA A 22 -14.33 -25.79 -8.13
N LYS A 23 -14.91 -26.13 -6.98
CA LYS A 23 -14.20 -26.28 -5.68
C LYS A 23 -13.38 -25.03 -5.33
N ALA A 24 -13.91 -23.86 -5.63
CA ALA A 24 -13.17 -22.59 -5.50
C ALA A 24 -13.09 -22.07 -4.07
N GLY A 25 -13.90 -22.56 -3.13
CA GLY A 25 -13.72 -22.33 -1.69
C GLY A 25 -14.11 -20.93 -1.18
N TRP A 26 -14.89 -20.16 -1.97
CA TRP A 26 -15.42 -18.87 -1.55
C TRP A 26 -16.95 -18.81 -1.65
N VAL A 27 -17.55 -17.76 -1.12
CA VAL A 27 -18.99 -17.55 -1.08
C VAL A 27 -19.35 -16.24 -1.77
N ALA A 28 -20.28 -16.33 -2.71
CA ALA A 28 -20.92 -15.17 -3.31
C ALA A 28 -22.13 -14.72 -2.48
N ALA A 29 -22.31 -13.41 -2.35
CA ALA A 29 -23.49 -12.81 -1.77
C ALA A 29 -23.98 -11.64 -2.64
N ARG A 30 -25.20 -11.21 -2.40
CA ARG A 30 -25.70 -9.96 -2.96
C ARG A 30 -25.03 -8.79 -2.24
N THR A 31 -24.10 -8.12 -2.91
CA THR A 31 -23.42 -6.93 -2.42
C THR A 31 -24.03 -5.67 -3.05
N PRO A 32 -23.76 -4.47 -2.48
CA PRO A 32 -24.15 -3.22 -3.14
C PRO A 32 -23.59 -3.07 -4.57
N LEU A 33 -22.47 -3.74 -4.89
CA LEU A 33 -21.84 -3.69 -6.20
C LEU A 33 -22.39 -4.74 -7.15
N SER A 34 -22.68 -5.96 -6.68
CA SER A 34 -23.16 -7.05 -7.53
C SER A 34 -24.50 -6.72 -8.23
N VAL A 35 -25.28 -5.82 -7.65
CA VAL A 35 -26.60 -5.40 -8.19
C VAL A 35 -26.51 -4.25 -9.18
N LEU A 36 -25.36 -3.62 -9.35
CA LEU A 36 -25.16 -2.55 -10.32
C LEU A 36 -25.08 -3.11 -11.75
N PRO A 37 -25.49 -2.34 -12.77
CA PRO A 37 -25.17 -2.64 -14.16
C PRO A 37 -23.66 -2.83 -14.36
N PHE A 38 -23.26 -3.73 -15.27
CA PHE A 38 -21.86 -4.07 -15.48
C PHE A 38 -20.97 -2.85 -15.79
N GLU A 39 -21.45 -1.92 -16.60
CA GLU A 39 -20.73 -0.67 -16.92
C GLU A 39 -20.55 0.26 -15.71
N GLU A 40 -21.47 0.23 -14.73
CA GLU A 40 -21.31 0.98 -13.49
C GLU A 40 -20.31 0.32 -12.54
N LYS A 41 -20.29 -1.03 -12.50
CA LYS A 41 -19.24 -1.79 -11.76
C LYS A 41 -17.85 -1.43 -12.27
N LYS A 42 -17.66 -1.37 -13.58
CA LYS A 42 -16.38 -1.05 -14.24
C LYS A 42 -15.82 0.32 -13.87
N ARG A 43 -16.68 1.30 -13.53
CA ARG A 43 -16.22 2.62 -13.08
C ARG A 43 -15.37 2.59 -11.81
N ARG A 44 -15.38 1.49 -11.04
CA ARG A 44 -14.52 1.28 -9.87
C ARG A 44 -13.16 0.69 -10.22
N LEU A 45 -12.92 0.41 -11.47
CA LEU A 45 -11.69 -0.19 -11.98
C LEU A 45 -10.92 0.87 -12.76
N GLY A 46 -9.64 1.04 -12.45
CA GLY A 46 -8.88 2.14 -13.02
C GLY A 46 -7.39 1.85 -13.15
N TYR A 47 -6.93 0.60 -12.92
CA TYR A 47 -5.56 0.28 -13.21
C TYR A 47 -5.37 0.01 -14.70
N ILE A 48 -4.45 0.76 -15.30
CA ILE A 48 -3.98 0.57 -16.67
C ILE A 48 -2.50 0.22 -16.60
N PRO A 49 -2.06 -0.92 -17.15
CA PRO A 49 -0.63 -1.20 -17.29
C PRO A 49 0.04 -0.14 -18.17
N SER A 50 1.16 0.40 -17.71
CA SER A 50 1.98 1.27 -18.56
C SER A 50 2.73 0.46 -19.62
N ALA A 51 3.33 1.15 -20.60
CA ALA A 51 4.10 0.47 -21.67
C ALA A 51 5.33 -0.32 -21.15
N HIS A 52 5.72 -0.10 -19.90
CA HIS A 52 6.85 -0.77 -19.24
C HIS A 52 6.41 -1.79 -18.18
N GLU A 53 5.11 -1.99 -18.01
CA GLU A 53 4.52 -2.97 -17.10
C GLU A 53 3.91 -4.13 -17.90
N GLU A 54 3.75 -5.29 -17.26
CA GLU A 54 3.06 -6.43 -17.85
C GLU A 54 1.59 -6.10 -18.11
N SER A 55 1.07 -6.49 -19.30
CA SER A 55 -0.37 -6.41 -19.57
C SER A 55 -1.18 -7.24 -18.57
N LEU A 56 -2.48 -7.00 -18.47
CA LEU A 56 -3.35 -7.78 -17.57
C LEU A 56 -3.28 -9.29 -17.89
N GLU A 57 -3.23 -9.66 -19.19
CA GLU A 57 -3.11 -11.04 -19.64
C GLU A 57 -1.75 -11.65 -19.26
N GLU A 58 -0.67 -10.88 -19.43
CA GLU A 58 0.67 -11.32 -19.07
C GLU A 58 0.81 -11.48 -17.56
N ARG A 59 0.23 -10.60 -16.76
CA ARG A 59 0.17 -10.72 -15.29
C ARG A 59 -0.52 -12.02 -14.86
N ILE A 60 -1.64 -12.38 -15.49
CA ILE A 60 -2.33 -13.65 -15.24
C ILE A 60 -1.43 -14.83 -15.60
N ARG A 61 -0.78 -14.79 -16.77
CA ARG A 61 0.11 -15.85 -17.23
C ARG A 61 1.29 -16.05 -16.26
N ILE A 62 1.95 -14.97 -15.86
CA ILE A 62 3.07 -15.01 -14.91
C ILE A 62 2.63 -15.61 -13.59
N SER A 63 1.55 -15.09 -13.00
CA SER A 63 1.04 -15.57 -11.71
C SER A 63 0.64 -17.04 -11.74
N SER A 64 -0.06 -17.48 -12.78
CA SER A 64 -0.56 -18.85 -12.89
C SER A 64 0.53 -19.91 -13.06
N THR A 65 1.70 -19.50 -13.55
CA THR A 65 2.85 -20.42 -13.76
C THR A 65 3.81 -20.47 -12.58
N ARG A 66 3.63 -19.61 -11.57
CA ARG A 66 4.52 -19.56 -10.42
C ARG A 66 4.36 -20.76 -9.52
N VAL A 67 5.52 -21.35 -9.17
CA VAL A 67 5.59 -22.34 -8.11
C VAL A 67 5.68 -21.58 -6.78
N HIS A 68 4.64 -21.67 -5.98
CA HIS A 68 4.63 -21.13 -4.62
C HIS A 68 5.42 -22.08 -3.71
N VAL A 69 6.73 -21.82 -3.56
CA VAL A 69 7.59 -22.64 -2.71
C VAL A 69 7.34 -22.25 -1.24
N PHE A 70 6.92 -23.21 -0.46
CA PHE A 70 6.91 -23.11 1.00
C PHE A 70 8.34 -23.39 1.48
N SER A 71 9.08 -22.35 1.85
CA SER A 71 10.48 -22.49 2.27
C SER A 71 10.57 -22.58 3.80
N GLU A 72 11.12 -23.69 4.31
CA GLU A 72 11.54 -23.83 5.71
C GLU A 72 12.97 -23.33 5.95
N ALA A 73 13.54 -22.57 5.03
CA ALA A 73 14.91 -22.06 5.15
C ALA A 73 15.05 -21.09 6.33
N ILE A 74 16.19 -21.13 7.01
CA ILE A 74 16.53 -20.18 8.08
C ILE A 74 16.48 -18.75 7.51
N GLY A 75 15.62 -17.90 8.09
CA GLY A 75 15.37 -16.54 7.60
C GLY A 75 14.22 -16.42 6.60
N ALA A 76 13.48 -17.50 6.31
CA ALA A 76 12.27 -17.46 5.51
C ALA A 76 11.13 -16.66 6.21
N ALA A 77 10.22 -16.12 5.42
CA ALA A 77 9.00 -15.53 5.95
C ALA A 77 8.20 -16.56 6.78
N PRO A 78 7.43 -16.13 7.81
CA PRO A 78 6.55 -17.05 8.55
C PRO A 78 5.51 -17.67 7.62
N ALA A 79 4.91 -18.80 8.01
CA ALA A 79 3.85 -19.47 7.23
C ALA A 79 2.56 -18.64 7.09
N SER A 80 2.38 -17.63 7.94
CA SER A 80 1.28 -16.66 7.83
C SER A 80 1.67 -15.34 8.49
N PHE A 81 1.12 -14.25 7.97
CA PHE A 81 1.32 -12.92 8.54
C PHE A 81 0.13 -12.00 8.21
N ASP A 82 -0.24 -11.12 9.15
CA ASP A 82 -1.35 -10.18 8.97
C ASP A 82 -1.11 -8.88 9.73
N TRP A 83 -0.90 -7.77 9.03
CA TRP A 83 -0.71 -6.45 9.63
C TRP A 83 -1.93 -5.93 10.41
N ARG A 84 -3.10 -6.54 10.22
CA ARG A 84 -4.30 -6.22 11.02
C ARG A 84 -4.23 -6.78 12.44
N ASN A 85 -3.30 -7.72 12.69
CA ASN A 85 -3.15 -8.35 14.01
C ASN A 85 -1.69 -8.76 14.27
N VAL A 86 -0.84 -7.80 14.54
CA VAL A 86 0.55 -8.05 14.98
C VAL A 86 0.59 -7.90 16.50
N ASN A 87 0.61 -9.03 17.21
CA ASN A 87 0.54 -9.06 18.69
C ASN A 87 -0.64 -8.24 19.26
N GLY A 88 -1.82 -8.36 18.64
CA GLY A 88 -3.03 -7.65 19.04
C GLY A 88 -3.15 -6.22 18.48
N ASN A 89 -2.17 -5.75 17.71
CA ASN A 89 -2.15 -4.40 17.15
C ASN A 89 -2.51 -4.40 15.66
N ASN A 90 -3.36 -3.45 15.24
CA ASN A 90 -3.74 -3.24 13.85
C ASN A 90 -3.00 -2.04 13.25
N TYR A 91 -2.07 -2.31 12.33
CA TYR A 91 -1.32 -1.27 11.62
C TYR A 91 -1.97 -0.84 10.30
N VAL A 92 -3.06 -1.48 9.89
CA VAL A 92 -3.79 -1.14 8.66
C VAL A 92 -4.79 -0.02 8.94
N THR A 93 -4.80 1.00 8.10
CA THR A 93 -5.74 2.13 8.21
C THR A 93 -7.17 1.73 7.83
N PRO A 94 -8.20 2.50 8.21
CA PRO A 94 -9.60 2.17 7.92
C PRO A 94 -9.87 1.94 6.43
N ILE A 95 -10.91 1.15 6.15
CA ILE A 95 -11.41 0.93 4.79
C ILE A 95 -11.99 2.23 4.24
N ARG A 96 -11.68 2.53 2.97
CA ARG A 96 -12.19 3.66 2.20
C ARG A 96 -13.13 3.18 1.09
N ASP A 97 -13.86 4.12 0.49
CA ASP A 97 -14.72 3.86 -0.67
C ASP A 97 -14.43 4.86 -1.78
N GLN A 98 -13.78 4.39 -2.86
CA GLN A 98 -13.50 5.18 -4.07
C GLN A 98 -14.76 5.45 -4.90
N LYS A 99 -15.85 4.76 -4.64
CA LYS A 99 -17.14 4.87 -5.37
C LYS A 99 -16.97 4.71 -6.89
N GLY A 100 -17.69 5.50 -7.69
CA GLY A 100 -17.79 5.40 -9.15
C GLY A 100 -16.69 6.09 -9.95
N CYS A 101 -15.45 6.11 -9.45
CA CYS A 101 -14.29 6.71 -10.12
C CYS A 101 -13.14 5.71 -10.22
N GLY A 102 -12.47 5.64 -11.37
CA GLY A 102 -11.33 4.75 -11.64
C GLY A 102 -10.04 5.15 -10.91
N SER A 103 -10.12 5.50 -9.63
CA SER A 103 -9.02 5.99 -8.79
C SER A 103 -8.34 4.91 -7.93
N CYS A 104 -8.61 3.63 -8.18
CA CYS A 104 -8.13 2.52 -7.36
C CYS A 104 -6.60 2.50 -7.15
N VAL A 105 -5.82 2.95 -8.13
CA VAL A 105 -4.36 3.08 -8.01
C VAL A 105 -3.99 4.01 -6.86
N SER A 106 -4.67 5.17 -6.76
CA SER A 106 -4.47 6.12 -5.66
C SER A 106 -4.77 5.46 -4.30
N PHE A 107 -5.90 4.78 -4.18
CA PHE A 107 -6.31 4.11 -2.94
C PHE A 107 -5.37 2.97 -2.53
N GLY A 108 -4.95 2.13 -3.48
CA GLY A 108 -4.02 1.04 -3.20
C GLY A 108 -2.64 1.52 -2.74
N CYS A 109 -2.09 2.54 -3.41
CA CYS A 109 -0.83 3.17 -3.03
C CYS A 109 -0.93 3.86 -1.67
N THR A 110 -1.97 4.68 -1.45
CA THR A 110 -2.20 5.39 -0.18
C THR A 110 -2.31 4.42 0.99
N ALA A 111 -3.07 3.33 0.84
CA ALA A 111 -3.21 2.32 1.89
C ALA A 111 -1.87 1.67 2.28
N ALA A 112 -0.97 1.42 1.31
CA ALA A 112 0.36 0.89 1.58
C ALA A 112 1.25 1.92 2.31
N VAL A 113 1.25 3.19 1.87
CA VAL A 113 2.01 4.27 2.48
C VAL A 113 1.56 4.55 3.91
N GLU A 114 0.26 4.67 4.16
CA GLU A 114 -0.31 4.90 5.49
C GLU A 114 0.01 3.79 6.48
N SER A 115 -0.12 2.54 6.05
CA SER A 115 0.23 1.38 6.88
C SER A 115 1.74 1.35 7.16
N LYS A 116 2.58 1.63 6.15
CA LYS A 116 4.03 1.78 6.33
C LYS A 116 4.36 2.86 7.34
N PHE A 117 3.63 3.97 7.36
CA PHE A 117 3.85 5.05 8.32
C PHE A 117 3.56 4.59 9.76
N ARG A 118 2.44 3.91 10.00
CA ARG A 118 2.12 3.32 11.31
C ARG A 118 3.19 2.32 11.77
N ILE A 119 3.63 1.46 10.86
CA ILE A 119 4.66 0.45 11.13
C ILE A 119 6.00 1.09 11.46
N GLN A 120 6.44 2.05 10.66
CA GLN A 120 7.73 2.75 10.87
C GLN A 120 7.76 3.51 12.20
N ARG A 121 6.61 4.03 12.63
CA ARG A 121 6.44 4.71 13.94
C ARG A 121 6.22 3.75 15.11
N GLY A 122 6.01 2.45 14.84
CA GLY A 122 5.61 1.50 15.87
C GLY A 122 4.31 1.88 16.57
N ASN A 123 3.45 2.67 15.90
CA ASN A 123 2.23 3.23 16.48
C ASN A 123 0.99 2.83 15.66
N PRO A 124 0.28 1.77 16.05
CA PRO A 124 -0.92 1.32 15.36
C PRO A 124 -2.10 2.31 15.45
N SER A 125 -2.07 3.19 16.45
CA SER A 125 -3.11 4.21 16.68
C SER A 125 -2.78 5.55 16.03
N LEU A 126 -1.66 5.64 15.28
CA LEU A 126 -1.31 6.88 14.58
C LEU A 126 -2.44 7.26 13.61
N ASN A 127 -3.00 8.46 13.81
CA ASN A 127 -4.00 9.00 12.90
C ASN A 127 -3.30 9.52 11.64
N VAL A 128 -3.16 8.66 10.65
CA VAL A 128 -2.66 8.98 9.32
C VAL A 128 -3.77 8.73 8.32
N ASP A 129 -4.09 9.75 7.54
CA ASP A 129 -5.16 9.80 6.55
C ASP A 129 -4.72 10.72 5.42
N LEU A 130 -4.13 10.14 4.38
CA LEU A 130 -3.52 10.85 3.25
C LEU A 130 -4.54 11.00 2.12
N SER A 131 -4.48 12.14 1.42
CA SER A 131 -5.44 12.49 0.39
C SER A 131 -5.26 11.69 -0.90
N GLU A 132 -6.14 10.73 -1.15
CA GLU A 132 -6.23 10.06 -2.44
C GLU A 132 -6.62 11.04 -3.56
N ALA A 133 -7.38 12.08 -3.23
CA ALA A 133 -7.72 13.15 -4.16
C ALA A 133 -6.49 13.94 -4.61
N SER A 134 -5.60 14.28 -3.69
CA SER A 134 -4.34 14.96 -4.02
C SER A 134 -3.45 14.10 -4.91
N LEU A 135 -3.31 12.82 -4.60
CA LEU A 135 -2.55 11.90 -5.42
C LEU A 135 -3.16 11.77 -6.83
N PHE A 136 -4.48 11.59 -6.93
CA PHE A 136 -5.15 11.33 -8.19
C PHE A 136 -5.34 12.59 -9.04
N TYR A 137 -5.94 13.65 -8.46
CA TYR A 137 -6.35 14.84 -9.23
C TYR A 137 -5.25 15.89 -9.34
N CYS A 138 -4.22 15.87 -8.48
CA CYS A 138 -3.12 16.83 -8.57
C CYS A 138 -1.88 16.18 -9.21
N VAL A 139 -1.33 15.15 -8.60
CA VAL A 139 -0.16 14.46 -9.13
C VAL A 139 -0.50 13.73 -10.42
N GLY A 140 -1.60 13.00 -10.44
CA GLY A 140 -2.05 12.20 -11.58
C GLY A 140 -2.46 13.02 -12.80
N ALA A 141 -2.86 14.28 -12.63
CA ALA A 141 -3.31 15.14 -13.73
C ALA A 141 -2.27 15.25 -14.86
N SER A 142 -1.00 15.37 -14.51
CA SER A 142 0.12 15.50 -15.48
C SER A 142 0.40 14.21 -16.26
N SER A 143 -0.07 13.07 -15.77
CA SER A 143 0.10 11.74 -16.38
C SER A 143 -1.23 11.09 -16.81
N GLY A 144 -2.28 11.89 -16.96
CA GLY A 144 -3.54 11.48 -17.57
C GLY A 144 -4.51 10.72 -16.65
N ALA A 145 -4.35 10.81 -15.32
CA ALA A 145 -5.31 10.23 -14.38
C ALA A 145 -6.71 10.80 -14.58
N SER A 146 -7.70 9.94 -14.70
CA SER A 146 -9.10 10.37 -14.83
C SER A 146 -10.06 9.30 -14.31
N CYS A 147 -11.22 9.74 -13.80
CA CYS A 147 -12.25 8.81 -13.29
C CYS A 147 -12.72 7.82 -14.36
N ALA A 148 -12.77 8.24 -15.62
CA ALA A 148 -13.20 7.38 -16.74
C ALA A 148 -12.06 6.51 -17.30
N GLY A 149 -10.82 7.03 -17.29
CA GLY A 149 -9.67 6.38 -17.90
C GLY A 149 -8.79 5.60 -16.93
N GLY A 150 -8.90 5.85 -15.63
CA GLY A 150 -7.98 5.23 -14.65
C GLY A 150 -6.60 5.88 -14.60
N TRP A 151 -5.59 5.11 -14.13
CA TRP A 151 -4.22 5.61 -13.95
C TRP A 151 -3.18 4.48 -13.85
N TYR A 152 -1.90 4.83 -13.74
CA TYR A 152 -0.72 3.97 -13.73
C TYR A 152 -0.08 3.91 -12.34
N MET A 153 0.57 2.78 -12.01
CA MET A 153 1.25 2.60 -10.72
C MET A 153 2.50 3.46 -10.56
N THR A 154 3.39 3.46 -11.55
CA THR A 154 4.68 4.16 -11.49
C THR A 154 4.53 5.65 -11.14
N PRO A 155 3.73 6.46 -11.85
CA PRO A 155 3.58 7.87 -11.48
C PRO A 155 2.89 8.09 -10.14
N ALA A 156 2.07 7.15 -9.65
CA ALA A 156 1.49 7.24 -8.32
C ALA A 156 2.54 7.05 -7.22
N MET A 157 3.40 6.05 -7.37
CA MET A 157 4.51 5.79 -6.44
C MET A 157 5.55 6.92 -6.48
N ASP A 158 5.86 7.44 -7.68
CA ASP A 158 6.73 8.60 -7.88
C ASP A 158 6.14 9.88 -7.29
N GLY A 159 4.82 10.01 -7.28
CA GLY A 159 4.12 11.12 -6.62
C GLY A 159 4.42 11.17 -5.13
N TYR A 160 4.36 10.03 -4.45
CA TYR A 160 4.76 9.95 -3.04
C TYR A 160 6.25 10.24 -2.83
N LYS A 161 7.13 9.75 -3.71
CA LYS A 161 8.57 9.96 -3.60
C LYS A 161 8.98 11.41 -3.86
N ASN A 162 8.51 12.00 -4.94
CA ASN A 162 9.03 13.27 -5.47
C ASN A 162 8.22 14.47 -4.99
N THR A 163 6.88 14.39 -5.05
CA THR A 163 5.97 15.49 -4.71
C THR A 163 5.61 15.48 -3.23
N GLY A 164 5.20 14.31 -2.73
CA GLY A 164 4.57 14.15 -1.44
C GLY A 164 3.07 14.42 -1.49
N ILE A 165 2.33 13.81 -0.57
CA ILE A 165 0.87 13.84 -0.53
C ILE A 165 0.42 14.37 0.84
N PRO A 166 -0.40 15.44 0.90
CA PRO A 166 -0.94 15.98 2.14
C PRO A 166 -2.02 15.05 2.71
N ASP A 167 -2.47 15.36 3.92
CA ASP A 167 -3.60 14.65 4.54
C ASP A 167 -4.94 14.94 3.85
N GLU A 168 -5.91 14.07 4.09
CA GLU A 168 -7.25 14.10 3.51
C GLU A 168 -8.00 15.42 3.83
N ALA A 169 -7.77 16.02 5.00
CA ALA A 169 -8.42 17.29 5.35
C ALA A 169 -7.93 18.48 4.49
N CYS A 170 -6.74 18.36 3.89
CA CYS A 170 -6.23 19.37 2.95
C CYS A 170 -6.92 19.32 1.58
N TYR A 171 -7.28 18.13 1.13
CA TYR A 171 -8.03 17.96 -0.12
C TYR A 171 -8.88 16.69 -0.05
N PRO A 172 -10.12 16.79 0.45
CA PRO A 172 -11.02 15.65 0.62
C PRO A 172 -11.38 14.99 -0.71
N TYR A 173 -11.46 13.66 -0.67
CA TYR A 173 -11.79 12.85 -1.85
C TYR A 173 -13.25 13.00 -2.27
N THR A 174 -13.49 13.13 -3.56
CA THR A 174 -14.79 13.01 -4.22
C THR A 174 -14.69 12.07 -5.41
N ASP A 175 -15.79 11.41 -5.76
CA ASP A 175 -15.83 10.37 -6.80
C ASP A 175 -16.19 10.88 -8.20
N HIS A 176 -15.89 12.12 -8.48
CA HIS A 176 -16.08 12.73 -9.80
C HIS A 176 -14.84 13.50 -10.24
N GLN A 177 -14.62 13.59 -11.54
CA GLN A 177 -13.49 14.32 -12.10
C GLN A 177 -13.52 15.79 -11.66
N GLN A 178 -12.40 16.26 -11.13
CA GLN A 178 -12.27 17.63 -10.64
C GLN A 178 -10.87 18.19 -10.88
N ALA A 179 -10.74 19.50 -10.80
CA ALA A 179 -9.44 20.18 -10.85
C ALA A 179 -8.70 19.99 -9.52
N CYS A 180 -7.37 20.07 -9.54
CA CYS A 180 -6.56 20.07 -8.33
C CYS A 180 -6.90 21.31 -7.46
N ALA A 181 -7.26 21.09 -6.20
CA ALA A 181 -7.68 22.13 -5.26
C ALA A 181 -7.15 21.85 -3.83
N GLN A 182 -5.85 21.60 -3.71
CA GLN A 182 -5.17 21.41 -2.43
C GLN A 182 -5.23 22.70 -1.58
N CYS A 183 -5.19 22.55 -0.26
CA CYS A 183 -5.07 23.68 0.67
C CYS A 183 -3.76 24.46 0.46
N GLY A 184 -3.73 25.75 0.87
CA GLY A 184 -2.59 26.63 0.60
C GLY A 184 -1.28 26.21 1.27
N ASP A 185 -1.34 25.42 2.35
CA ASP A 185 -0.19 24.90 3.10
C ASP A 185 0.13 23.42 2.81
N TRP A 186 -0.44 22.87 1.74
CA TRP A 186 -0.33 21.44 1.40
C TRP A 186 1.11 20.89 1.45
N ALA A 187 2.09 21.72 1.00
CA ALA A 187 3.49 21.31 0.94
C ALA A 187 4.09 21.04 2.33
N ASN A 188 3.65 21.80 3.35
CA ASN A 188 4.06 21.63 4.74
C ASN A 188 3.40 20.38 5.40
N ARG A 189 2.31 19.91 4.82
CA ARG A 189 1.53 18.75 5.29
C ARG A 189 1.86 17.47 4.52
N ALA A 190 2.68 17.59 3.46
CA ALA A 190 2.94 16.49 2.54
C ALA A 190 3.82 15.39 3.16
N THR A 191 3.31 14.17 3.12
CA THR A 191 4.06 12.95 3.42
C THR A 191 4.79 12.47 2.18
N LYS A 192 6.09 12.24 2.28
CA LYS A 192 6.93 11.67 1.23
C LYS A 192 7.45 10.30 1.62
N THR A 193 7.78 9.49 0.62
CA THR A 193 8.49 8.23 0.80
C THR A 193 9.98 8.36 0.46
N THR A 194 10.83 7.51 1.03
CA THR A 194 12.26 7.44 0.70
C THR A 194 12.50 6.85 -0.68
N GLY A 195 11.58 6.00 -1.13
CA GLY A 195 11.64 5.30 -2.39
C GLY A 195 10.60 4.20 -2.48
N TRP A 196 10.63 3.53 -3.62
CA TRP A 196 9.84 2.34 -3.88
C TRP A 196 10.58 1.43 -4.86
N HIS A 197 10.24 0.15 -4.86
CA HIS A 197 10.71 -0.82 -5.85
C HIS A 197 9.64 -1.89 -6.07
N THR A 198 9.80 -2.68 -7.12
CA THR A 198 8.93 -3.81 -7.42
C THR A 198 9.52 -5.11 -6.89
N ILE A 199 8.65 -6.01 -6.45
CA ILE A 199 8.99 -7.38 -6.09
C ILE A 199 8.17 -8.29 -6.98
N SER A 200 8.86 -9.20 -7.67
CA SER A 200 8.23 -10.09 -8.65
C SER A 200 8.38 -11.57 -8.32
N ASP A 201 8.77 -11.92 -7.12
CA ASP A 201 8.79 -13.30 -6.62
C ASP A 201 8.02 -13.43 -5.31
N THR A 202 7.36 -14.56 -5.11
CA THR A 202 6.46 -14.78 -3.97
C THR A 202 7.20 -14.81 -2.63
N ALA A 203 8.43 -15.33 -2.59
CA ALA A 203 9.23 -15.38 -1.37
C ALA A 203 9.65 -13.98 -0.93
N GLY A 204 10.10 -13.15 -1.87
CA GLY A 204 10.40 -11.74 -1.64
C GLY A 204 9.17 -10.95 -1.18
N MET A 205 8.00 -11.17 -1.79
CA MET A 205 6.74 -10.55 -1.37
C MET A 205 6.38 -10.89 0.07
N LYS A 206 6.42 -12.16 0.46
CA LYS A 206 6.14 -12.63 1.82
C LYS A 206 7.16 -12.10 2.82
N SER A 207 8.44 -12.14 2.47
CA SER A 207 9.52 -11.59 3.29
C SER A 207 9.32 -10.10 3.53
N TRP A 208 9.03 -9.33 2.47
CA TRP A 208 8.76 -7.91 2.60
C TRP A 208 7.53 -7.61 3.48
N ILE A 209 6.40 -8.29 3.21
CA ILE A 209 5.17 -8.09 3.99
C ILE A 209 5.42 -8.36 5.46
N SER A 210 6.12 -9.43 5.82
CA SER A 210 6.32 -9.82 7.22
C SER A 210 7.33 -8.96 7.98
N THR A 211 8.22 -8.24 7.27
CA THR A 211 9.33 -7.50 7.90
C THR A 211 9.27 -5.99 7.70
N ASN A 212 8.68 -5.52 6.61
CA ASN A 212 8.74 -4.11 6.21
C ASN A 212 7.39 -3.41 6.16
N GLY A 213 6.36 -4.08 5.63
CA GLY A 213 5.03 -3.50 5.50
C GLY A 213 4.21 -4.05 4.33
N PRO A 214 2.96 -3.59 4.17
CA PRO A 214 2.10 -3.94 3.06
C PRO A 214 2.67 -3.59 1.69
N LEU A 215 2.15 -4.27 0.67
CA LEU A 215 2.49 -4.06 -0.73
C LEU A 215 1.27 -3.56 -1.50
N ALA A 216 1.43 -2.57 -2.37
CA ALA A 216 0.41 -2.28 -3.37
C ALA A 216 0.50 -3.31 -4.50
N THR A 217 -0.62 -3.72 -5.05
CA THR A 217 -0.66 -4.62 -6.20
C THR A 217 -1.86 -4.36 -7.09
N CYS A 218 -1.77 -4.81 -8.33
CA CYS A 218 -2.86 -4.72 -9.28
C CYS A 218 -3.17 -6.10 -9.87
N PHE A 219 -4.44 -6.32 -10.21
CA PHE A 219 -4.91 -7.59 -10.74
C PHE A 219 -6.10 -7.40 -11.68
N THR A 220 -6.44 -8.44 -12.42
CA THR A 220 -7.60 -8.46 -13.30
C THR A 220 -8.85 -8.81 -12.50
N VAL A 221 -9.86 -7.93 -12.56
CA VAL A 221 -11.18 -8.19 -11.98
C VAL A 221 -12.11 -8.79 -13.02
N TYR A 222 -12.82 -9.83 -12.63
CA TYR A 222 -13.92 -10.45 -13.38
C TYR A 222 -15.25 -10.11 -12.71
N ASP A 223 -16.35 -10.30 -13.42
CA ASP A 223 -17.68 -9.92 -12.94
C ASP A 223 -18.09 -10.65 -11.65
N ASP A 224 -17.69 -11.91 -11.46
CA ASP A 224 -17.99 -12.68 -10.26
C ASP A 224 -17.36 -12.08 -8.98
N PHE A 225 -16.25 -11.33 -9.10
CA PHE A 225 -15.57 -10.72 -7.96
C PHE A 225 -16.43 -9.67 -7.23
N PHE A 226 -17.32 -8.97 -7.95
CA PHE A 226 -18.21 -7.99 -7.33
C PHE A 226 -19.19 -8.62 -6.34
N SER A 227 -19.43 -9.94 -6.47
CA SER A 227 -20.29 -10.73 -5.58
C SER A 227 -19.54 -11.39 -4.42
N TYR A 228 -18.22 -11.21 -4.32
CA TYR A 228 -17.44 -11.83 -3.24
C TYR A 228 -17.89 -11.37 -1.87
N SER A 229 -18.07 -12.33 -0.93
CA SER A 229 -18.39 -12.01 0.47
C SER A 229 -17.43 -12.64 1.48
N SER A 230 -16.97 -13.88 1.24
CA SER A 230 -16.05 -14.55 2.17
C SER A 230 -15.34 -15.74 1.52
N GLY A 231 -14.36 -16.29 2.24
CA GLY A 231 -13.54 -17.41 1.76
C GLY A 231 -12.32 -16.94 0.98
N VAL A 232 -11.73 -17.83 0.18
CA VAL A 232 -10.56 -17.54 -0.66
C VAL A 232 -11.02 -17.39 -2.10
N TYR A 233 -11.09 -16.16 -2.59
CA TYR A 233 -11.51 -15.88 -3.97
C TYR A 233 -10.59 -16.58 -4.97
N LYS A 234 -11.23 -17.20 -5.94
CA LYS A 234 -10.64 -17.74 -7.13
C LYS A 234 -11.66 -17.55 -8.25
N HIS A 235 -11.23 -16.95 -9.37
CA HIS A 235 -12.12 -16.69 -10.49
C HIS A 235 -12.78 -17.98 -11.01
N VAL A 236 -14.08 -17.91 -11.22
CA VAL A 236 -14.89 -19.06 -11.68
C VAL A 236 -15.61 -18.75 -12.99
N THR A 237 -16.18 -17.54 -13.11
CA THR A 237 -17.04 -17.20 -14.25
C THR A 237 -17.18 -15.69 -14.42
N GLY A 238 -17.62 -15.28 -15.59
CA GLY A 238 -17.88 -13.88 -15.92
C GLY A 238 -16.83 -13.29 -16.83
N ALA A 239 -17.17 -12.14 -17.43
CA ALA A 239 -16.30 -11.40 -18.31
C ALA A 239 -15.24 -10.63 -17.51
N VAL A 240 -14.11 -10.33 -18.15
CA VAL A 240 -13.11 -9.37 -17.63
C VAL A 240 -13.80 -8.01 -17.50
N ALA A 241 -13.77 -7.45 -16.30
CA ALA A 241 -14.29 -6.11 -16.03
C ALA A 241 -13.21 -5.02 -16.16
N GLY A 242 -11.96 -5.33 -15.81
CA GLY A 242 -10.82 -4.40 -15.94
C GLY A 242 -9.73 -4.64 -14.92
N GLY A 243 -8.76 -3.73 -14.88
CA GLY A 243 -7.65 -3.73 -13.92
C GLY A 243 -8.01 -2.99 -12.63
N HIS A 244 -7.63 -3.53 -11.49
CA HIS A 244 -7.88 -2.95 -10.17
C HIS A 244 -6.63 -2.98 -9.30
N CYS A 245 -6.45 -1.97 -8.47
CA CYS A 245 -5.32 -1.86 -7.55
C CYS A 245 -5.80 -1.93 -6.10
N VAL A 246 -5.08 -2.70 -5.27
CA VAL A 246 -5.39 -2.96 -3.85
C VAL A 246 -4.11 -2.99 -3.02
N CYS A 247 -4.25 -3.10 -1.70
CA CYS A 247 -3.13 -3.22 -0.78
C CYS A 247 -3.10 -4.62 -0.14
N VAL A 248 -2.02 -5.38 -0.35
CA VAL A 248 -1.79 -6.68 0.27
C VAL A 248 -1.23 -6.48 1.67
N VAL A 249 -2.00 -6.84 2.68
CA VAL A 249 -1.68 -6.61 4.09
C VAL A 249 -1.22 -7.86 4.83
N GLY A 250 -1.26 -9.01 4.18
CA GLY A 250 -0.88 -10.28 4.77
C GLY A 250 -0.98 -11.45 3.81
N PHE A 251 -0.71 -12.65 4.33
CA PHE A 251 -0.77 -13.91 3.60
C PHE A 251 -0.96 -15.09 4.54
N ASN A 252 -1.41 -16.22 3.98
CA ASN A 252 -1.54 -17.48 4.71
C ASN A 252 -1.18 -18.67 3.80
N ASP A 253 -0.08 -19.34 4.09
CA ASP A 253 0.44 -20.43 3.28
C ASP A 253 -0.40 -21.70 3.41
N ALA A 254 -0.91 -21.98 4.60
CA ALA A 254 -1.77 -23.16 4.81
C ALA A 254 -3.07 -23.06 4.01
N GLY A 255 -3.59 -21.84 3.82
CA GLY A 255 -4.77 -21.57 3.00
C GLY A 255 -4.43 -21.21 1.55
N GLY A 256 -3.17 -20.95 1.21
CA GLY A 256 -2.70 -20.60 -0.14
C GLY A 256 -3.23 -19.26 -0.65
N TYR A 257 -3.26 -18.20 0.19
CA TYR A 257 -3.88 -16.94 -0.20
C TYR A 257 -3.17 -15.69 0.33
N TRP A 258 -3.38 -14.58 -0.40
CA TRP A 258 -3.09 -13.22 0.02
C TRP A 258 -4.28 -12.60 0.74
N ILE A 259 -4.01 -11.75 1.75
CA ILE A 259 -5.00 -10.95 2.46
C ILE A 259 -4.91 -9.52 1.92
N CYS A 260 -5.99 -9.02 1.35
CA CYS A 260 -6.03 -7.74 0.65
C CYS A 260 -7.01 -6.77 1.27
N LYS A 261 -6.59 -5.50 1.42
CA LYS A 261 -7.43 -4.34 1.72
C LYS A 261 -7.94 -3.75 0.41
N ASN A 262 -9.27 -3.70 0.25
CA ASN A 262 -9.92 -3.08 -0.90
C ASN A 262 -10.38 -1.64 -0.61
N SER A 263 -10.87 -0.95 -1.61
CA SER A 263 -11.38 0.43 -1.58
C SER A 263 -12.83 0.56 -2.04
N TRP A 264 -13.67 -0.41 -1.69
CA TRP A 264 -15.10 -0.45 -2.06
C TRP A 264 -16.06 -0.35 -0.88
N GLY A 265 -15.60 0.28 0.23
CA GLY A 265 -16.37 0.40 1.46
C GLY A 265 -16.43 -0.90 2.27
N THR A 266 -16.95 -0.80 3.50
CA THR A 266 -17.05 -1.92 4.45
C THR A 266 -18.21 -2.87 4.16
N TYR A 267 -19.13 -2.48 3.27
CA TYR A 267 -20.31 -3.29 2.90
C TYR A 267 -20.02 -4.35 1.84
N TRP A 268 -18.79 -4.39 1.31
CA TRP A 268 -18.35 -5.37 0.36
C TRP A 268 -17.31 -6.31 1.00
N GLY A 269 -17.34 -7.58 0.59
CA GLY A 269 -16.37 -8.59 1.04
C GLY A 269 -16.39 -8.82 2.55
N GLN A 270 -15.24 -9.08 3.13
CA GLN A 270 -15.05 -9.27 4.57
C GLN A 270 -14.80 -7.91 5.23
N SER A 271 -15.85 -7.09 5.36
CA SER A 271 -15.78 -5.72 5.87
C SER A 271 -14.76 -4.85 5.11
N GLY A 272 -14.73 -4.96 3.78
CA GLY A 272 -13.84 -4.23 2.89
C GLY A 272 -12.52 -4.93 2.57
N PHE A 273 -12.27 -6.10 3.17
CA PHE A 273 -11.13 -6.97 2.87
C PHE A 273 -11.57 -8.18 2.02
N PHE A 274 -10.60 -8.83 1.41
CA PHE A 274 -10.78 -10.12 0.74
C PHE A 274 -9.52 -10.96 0.81
N ASN A 275 -9.71 -12.27 0.67
CA ASN A 275 -8.61 -13.21 0.46
C ASN A 275 -8.66 -13.67 -0.99
N ILE A 276 -7.52 -13.75 -1.65
CA ILE A 276 -7.40 -14.23 -3.03
C ILE A 276 -6.32 -15.30 -3.11
N ALA A 277 -6.62 -16.38 -3.83
CA ALA A 277 -5.67 -17.48 -4.01
C ALA A 277 -4.37 -16.99 -4.65
N TYR A 278 -3.26 -17.55 -4.22
CA TYR A 278 -1.98 -17.33 -4.89
C TYR A 278 -2.09 -17.67 -6.36
N GLY A 279 -1.50 -16.85 -7.22
CA GLY A 279 -1.48 -17.06 -8.66
C GLY A 279 -2.77 -16.72 -9.39
N ASP A 280 -3.85 -16.33 -8.69
CA ASP A 280 -5.12 -16.02 -9.35
C ASP A 280 -5.21 -14.57 -9.82
N CYS A 281 -5.87 -14.35 -10.95
CA CYS A 281 -6.15 -13.04 -11.53
C CYS A 281 -4.92 -12.13 -11.75
N GLY A 282 -3.70 -12.66 -11.70
CA GLY A 282 -2.46 -11.90 -11.84
C GLY A 282 -2.06 -11.11 -10.59
N ILE A 283 -2.64 -11.40 -9.42
CA ILE A 283 -2.47 -10.63 -8.17
C ILE A 283 -1.02 -10.51 -7.71
N ASP A 284 -0.24 -11.55 -7.92
CA ASP A 284 1.14 -11.67 -7.46
C ASP A 284 2.18 -11.74 -8.61
N SER A 285 1.84 -11.23 -9.79
CA SER A 285 2.82 -11.09 -10.88
C SER A 285 3.94 -10.12 -10.46
N THR A 286 3.57 -8.96 -9.98
CA THR A 286 4.46 -7.91 -9.47
C THR A 286 3.72 -7.09 -8.42
N MET A 287 4.40 -6.78 -7.30
CA MET A 287 3.89 -5.91 -6.25
C MET A 287 4.85 -4.75 -6.01
N TRP A 288 4.32 -3.61 -5.57
CA TRP A 288 5.07 -2.37 -5.31
C TRP A 288 5.28 -2.18 -3.82
N ALA A 289 6.54 -2.05 -3.43
CA ALA A 289 7.01 -1.91 -2.05
C ALA A 289 7.36 -0.45 -1.74
N VAL A 290 6.86 0.06 -0.61
CA VAL A 290 7.22 1.38 -0.06
C VAL A 290 8.42 1.20 0.86
N GLU A 291 9.59 1.76 0.50
CA GLU A 291 10.84 1.55 1.24
C GLU A 291 10.81 2.18 2.64
N GLY A 292 10.29 3.40 2.75
CA GLY A 292 10.18 4.11 4.02
C GLY A 292 9.41 5.41 3.87
N ILE A 293 9.07 6.03 5.00
CA ILE A 293 8.44 7.36 5.04
C ILE A 293 9.52 8.37 5.37
N LEU A 294 9.61 9.43 4.56
CA LEU A 294 10.41 10.60 4.88
C LEU A 294 9.72 11.41 5.97
N GLU A 295 10.44 11.63 7.04
CA GLU A 295 9.91 12.33 8.20
C GLU A 295 10.60 13.69 8.35
N THR A 296 9.83 14.77 8.20
CA THR A 296 10.27 16.13 8.49
C THR A 296 9.56 16.64 9.73
N GLY A 297 10.30 17.27 10.64
CA GLY A 297 9.75 17.83 11.87
C GLY A 297 10.51 17.45 13.14
N TRP A 298 9.96 17.86 14.29
CA TRP A 298 10.53 17.59 15.59
C TRP A 298 10.22 16.17 16.09
N LEU A 299 11.26 15.46 16.47
CA LEU A 299 11.20 14.21 17.25
C LEU A 299 11.46 14.57 18.70
N ASN A 300 10.41 14.59 19.50
CA ASN A 300 10.48 15.07 20.86
C ASN A 300 10.75 13.93 21.86
N ASN A 301 11.52 14.24 22.91
CA ASN A 301 11.79 13.37 24.05
C ASN A 301 12.31 11.97 23.65
N THR A 302 13.17 11.90 22.64
CA THR A 302 13.87 10.67 22.26
C THR A 302 15.24 10.60 22.92
N ARG A 303 15.97 9.49 22.76
CA ARG A 303 17.33 9.30 23.27
C ARG A 303 18.25 8.84 22.16
N VAL A 304 19.48 9.32 22.19
CA VAL A 304 20.56 8.80 21.32
C VAL A 304 21.13 7.54 21.95
N ILE A 305 20.92 6.38 21.32
CA ILE A 305 21.43 5.10 21.82
C ILE A 305 22.59 4.55 20.99
N GLY A 306 22.81 5.08 19.78
CA GLY A 306 23.93 4.73 18.91
C GLY A 306 24.47 5.94 18.15
N LEU A 307 25.77 5.96 17.92
CA LEU A 307 26.44 6.84 16.97
C LEU A 307 27.34 5.98 16.08
N TRP A 308 27.35 6.28 14.80
CA TRP A 308 28.15 5.58 13.80
C TRP A 308 28.76 6.56 12.82
N THR A 309 30.02 6.34 12.47
CA THR A 309 30.74 7.08 11.45
C THR A 309 31.70 6.16 10.71
N ILE A 310 32.03 6.51 9.47
CA ILE A 310 33.03 5.83 8.64
C ILE A 310 34.03 6.84 8.10
N ASP A 311 35.12 6.35 7.50
CA ASP A 311 36.14 7.16 6.86
C ASP A 311 35.62 7.75 5.51
N GLN A 312 34.68 8.66 5.63
CA GLN A 312 34.11 9.46 4.54
C GLN A 312 33.77 10.84 5.08
N THR A 313 33.97 11.84 4.26
CA THR A 313 33.69 13.24 4.64
C THR A 313 32.24 13.42 5.07
N ARG A 314 32.02 13.91 6.31
CA ARG A 314 30.71 14.21 6.90
C ARG A 314 29.72 13.03 6.85
N ASN A 315 30.17 11.84 7.12
CA ASN A 315 29.31 10.66 7.11
C ASN A 315 29.18 10.08 8.53
N ALA A 316 28.26 10.64 9.30
CA ALA A 316 27.91 10.18 10.63
C ALA A 316 26.38 10.07 10.79
N TRP A 317 25.99 9.14 11.65
CA TRP A 317 24.60 8.75 11.90
C TRP A 317 24.35 8.60 13.38
N ALA A 318 23.15 8.97 13.82
CA ALA A 318 22.68 8.75 15.18
C ALA A 318 21.51 7.76 15.16
N TYR A 319 21.56 6.77 16.04
CA TYR A 319 20.42 5.89 16.29
C TYR A 319 19.55 6.48 17.41
N LEU A 320 18.35 6.88 17.07
CA LEU A 320 17.37 7.44 17.99
C LEU A 320 16.42 6.34 18.48
N ASN A 321 16.24 6.26 19.80
CA ASN A 321 15.45 5.21 20.44
C ASN A 321 14.00 5.23 19.94
N GLY A 322 13.48 4.08 19.48
CA GLY A 322 12.13 3.92 18.91
C GLY A 322 11.94 4.54 17.51
N ILE A 323 13.03 5.07 16.88
CA ILE A 323 12.94 5.82 15.62
C ILE A 323 13.90 5.24 14.57
N GLY A 324 15.09 4.79 14.99
CA GLY A 324 16.13 4.24 14.10
C GLY A 324 17.21 5.23 13.70
N TRP A 325 18.02 4.85 12.71
CA TRP A 325 19.15 5.63 12.25
C TRP A 325 18.73 6.91 11.52
N ARG A 326 19.40 8.04 11.88
CA ARG A 326 19.25 9.34 11.21
C ARG A 326 20.64 9.88 10.85
N LYS A 327 20.79 10.33 9.61
CA LYS A 327 22.03 10.97 9.16
C LYS A 327 22.18 12.35 9.81
N ILE A 328 23.42 12.73 10.17
CA ILE A 328 23.70 14.08 10.66
C ILE A 328 23.86 15.01 9.46
N ALA A 329 23.32 16.22 9.53
CA ALA A 329 23.39 17.22 8.46
C ALA A 329 24.83 17.48 8.00
N THR A 330 25.00 17.62 6.70
CA THR A 330 26.31 17.74 6.03
C THR A 330 26.52 19.09 5.37
N ASP A 331 25.72 20.10 5.73
CA ASP A 331 25.71 21.41 5.07
C ASP A 331 27.07 22.11 5.14
N ASN A 332 27.70 22.07 6.30
CA ASN A 332 29.09 22.51 6.50
C ASN A 332 29.71 21.83 7.72
N ASP A 333 31.05 21.98 7.90
CA ASP A 333 31.78 21.30 8.97
C ASP A 333 31.35 21.78 10.37
N ASN A 334 31.09 23.07 10.55
CA ASN A 334 30.72 23.58 11.86
C ASN A 334 29.40 23.01 12.33
N ILE A 335 28.37 23.04 11.46
CA ILE A 335 27.04 22.44 11.76
C ILE A 335 27.18 20.94 12.03
N PHE A 336 27.93 20.23 11.18
CA PHE A 336 28.13 18.79 11.32
C PHE A 336 28.78 18.43 12.66
N PHE A 337 29.88 19.11 13.03
CA PHE A 337 30.59 18.82 14.27
C PHE A 337 29.81 19.27 15.51
N ASP A 338 29.07 20.38 15.46
CA ASP A 338 28.26 20.84 16.58
C ASP A 338 27.11 19.88 16.85
N LEU A 339 26.42 19.39 15.82
CA LEU A 339 25.37 18.37 15.96
C LEU A 339 25.95 17.07 16.51
N LEU A 340 27.08 16.60 15.98
CA LEU A 340 27.73 15.39 16.42
C LEU A 340 28.17 15.45 17.91
N ARG A 341 28.73 16.58 18.35
CA ARG A 341 29.13 16.83 19.75
C ARG A 341 27.92 16.78 20.68
N LEU A 342 26.83 17.46 20.34
CA LEU A 342 25.61 17.47 21.15
C LEU A 342 24.96 16.09 21.23
N LEU A 343 24.92 15.34 20.12
CA LEU A 343 24.43 13.96 20.09
C LEU A 343 25.30 13.02 20.94
N ALA A 344 26.62 13.20 20.89
CA ALA A 344 27.56 12.41 21.70
C ALA A 344 27.38 12.69 23.21
N ALA A 345 27.32 13.97 23.58
CA ALA A 345 27.10 14.37 24.98
C ALA A 345 25.75 13.89 25.51
N ALA A 346 24.70 13.96 24.70
CA ALA A 346 23.37 13.44 25.08
C ALA A 346 23.38 11.90 25.27
N LYS A 347 24.11 11.18 24.41
CA LYS A 347 24.29 9.73 24.53
C LYS A 347 25.05 9.36 25.79
N GLU A 348 26.19 9.99 26.06
CA GLU A 348 27.03 9.74 27.25
C GLU A 348 26.26 10.01 28.53
N GLY A 349 25.55 11.15 28.60
CA GLY A 349 24.74 11.52 29.77
C GLY A 349 23.40 10.80 29.85
N SER A 350 23.07 9.93 28.92
CA SER A 350 21.72 9.30 28.78
C SER A 350 20.57 10.32 28.82
N ARG A 351 20.80 11.53 28.34
CA ARG A 351 19.83 12.63 28.36
C ARG A 351 18.86 12.52 27.18
N PRO A 352 17.57 12.83 27.40
CA PRO A 352 16.62 12.94 26.30
C PRO A 352 16.94 14.14 25.41
N VAL A 353 16.54 14.04 24.16
CA VAL A 353 16.75 15.08 23.17
C VAL A 353 15.47 15.37 22.39
N ASN A 354 15.29 16.62 21.97
CA ASN A 354 14.40 16.97 20.87
C ASN A 354 15.27 17.18 19.63
N VAL A 355 14.95 16.49 18.56
CA VAL A 355 15.70 16.53 17.30
C VAL A 355 14.78 16.99 16.18
N TYR A 356 15.14 18.08 15.50
CA TYR A 356 14.49 18.43 14.24
C TYR A 356 15.20 17.70 13.10
N GLN A 357 14.43 16.94 12.36
CA GLN A 357 14.90 16.26 11.16
C GLN A 357 14.19 16.79 9.92
N ASP A 358 14.91 16.76 8.81
CA ASP A 358 14.40 16.97 7.47
C ASP A 358 14.84 15.80 6.60
N ASN A 359 13.87 15.04 6.11
CA ASN A 359 14.12 13.84 5.29
C ASN A 359 15.09 12.84 5.94
N ALA A 360 14.84 12.52 7.21
CA ALA A 360 15.69 11.65 8.03
C ALA A 360 17.14 12.18 8.25
N ILE A 361 17.39 13.47 7.98
CA ILE A 361 18.65 14.15 8.28
C ILE A 361 18.44 15.07 9.48
N ILE A 362 19.23 14.88 10.54
CA ILE A 362 19.20 15.74 11.73
C ILE A 362 19.73 17.12 11.36
N LYS A 363 18.89 18.14 11.51
CA LYS A 363 19.21 19.54 11.23
C LYS A 363 19.39 20.38 12.49
N GLN A 364 18.68 20.04 13.58
CA GLN A 364 18.76 20.73 14.87
C GLN A 364 18.62 19.74 16.03
N ILE A 365 19.14 20.09 17.17
CA ILE A 365 19.02 19.30 18.41
C ILE A 365 18.90 20.21 19.62
N TYR A 366 18.01 19.82 20.56
CA TYR A 366 17.99 20.28 21.94
C TYR A 366 18.28 19.11 22.86
N VAL A 367 19.25 19.27 23.75
CA VAL A 367 19.52 18.29 24.83
C VAL A 367 18.75 18.76 26.06
N LEU A 368 17.83 17.89 26.54
CA LEU A 368 16.92 18.21 27.66
C LEU A 368 17.58 17.91 29.03
#